data_420357e00e4ef2d8d95d8976f738774d
#
_entry.id   420357e00e4ef2d8d95d8976f738774d
#
_cell.length_a   1.000
_cell.length_b   1.000
_cell.length_c   1.000
_cell.angle_alpha   90.00
_cell.angle_beta   90.00
_cell.angle_gamma   90.00
#
_symmetry.space_group_name_H-M   'P 1'
#
loop_
_entity.id
_entity.type
_entity.pdbx_description
1 polymer ?
#
loop_
_entity_poly.entity_id
_entity_poly.type
_entity_poly.pdbx_seq_one_letter_code
_entity_poly.pdbx_strand_id
1 'polypeptide(L)'
;RNLLKKLDYPLAAPSANISTKISPVSKKDVQDEFGKKISLILDGGSSKIGVESTIINLINKPQILRLGGIPKKEINRYLKLNIRFNNRSKIKSPGQGKTHYSPYIKLRLNIKNANKNEAFILIKKRKKISKNYFYLSKKNNLKEAAKNLYKTLRKIKKKNFKSIAVEGIPNKGFGEVINDRLKKASYFK
;
A
#
# COMPACT_ATOMS: atom_id res chain seq x y z
N ARG A 1 -2.53 -3.54 21.52
CA ARG A 1 -1.79 -2.94 22.65
C ARG A 1 -2.06 -3.64 23.97
N ASN A 2 -3.34 -3.99 24.29
CA ASN A 2 -3.66 -4.66 25.56
C ASN A 2 -2.98 -6.04 25.68
N LEU A 3 -2.91 -6.82 24.60
CA LEU A 3 -2.14 -8.06 24.57
C LEU A 3 -0.65 -7.81 24.88
N LEU A 4 -0.02 -6.85 24.17
CA LEU A 4 1.40 -6.55 24.34
C LEU A 4 1.75 -6.07 25.77
N LYS A 5 0.82 -5.41 26.47
CA LYS A 5 1.02 -5.00 27.87
C LYS A 5 1.02 -6.18 28.85
N LYS A 6 0.49 -7.33 28.45
CA LYS A 6 0.43 -8.54 29.28
C LYS A 6 1.59 -9.52 29.02
N LEU A 7 2.47 -9.18 28.08
CA LEU A 7 3.65 -9.97 27.74
C LEU A 7 4.89 -9.27 28.30
N ASP A 8 5.77 -10.04 28.84
CA ASP A 8 7.09 -9.64 29.34
C ASP A 8 8.18 -9.72 28.28
N TYR A 9 7.82 -10.10 27.05
CA TYR A 9 8.70 -10.21 25.89
C TYR A 9 8.11 -9.53 24.65
N PRO A 10 8.95 -9.07 23.71
CA PRO A 10 8.50 -8.47 22.45
C PRO A 10 7.99 -9.54 21.47
N LEU A 11 7.04 -9.14 20.58
CA LEU A 11 6.57 -9.98 19.48
C LEU A 11 7.10 -9.47 18.15
N ALA A 12 7.66 -10.37 17.35
CA ALA A 12 7.97 -10.15 15.94
C ALA A 12 6.91 -10.81 15.07
N ALA A 13 6.27 -10.06 14.18
CA ALA A 13 5.23 -10.58 13.31
C ALA A 13 5.32 -9.96 11.91
N PRO A 14 5.18 -10.75 10.83
CA PRO A 14 5.04 -10.25 9.47
C PRO A 14 3.66 -9.65 9.22
N SER A 15 3.46 -9.05 8.03
CA SER A 15 2.12 -8.70 7.56
C SER A 15 1.27 -9.95 7.33
N ALA A 16 0.00 -9.91 7.76
CA ALA A 16 -0.90 -11.06 7.68
C ALA A 16 -1.53 -11.20 6.28
N ASN A 17 -0.70 -11.43 5.26
CA ASN A 17 -1.11 -11.71 3.88
C ASN A 17 -0.25 -12.81 3.27
N ILE A 18 -0.77 -13.48 2.26
CA ILE A 18 0.03 -14.37 1.42
C ILE A 18 1.07 -13.52 0.68
N SER A 19 2.30 -14.04 0.59
CA SER A 19 3.42 -13.34 -0.09
C SER A 19 2.98 -12.81 -1.45
N THR A 20 3.47 -11.63 -1.82
CA THR A 20 3.17 -10.87 -3.04
C THR A 20 1.77 -10.26 -3.14
N LYS A 21 0.78 -10.72 -2.37
CA LYS A 21 -0.58 -10.18 -2.38
C LYS A 21 -0.71 -8.85 -1.61
N ILE A 22 -1.89 -8.21 -1.76
CA ILE A 22 -2.23 -6.94 -1.10
C ILE A 22 -2.21 -7.12 0.42
N SER A 23 -1.48 -6.26 1.14
CA SER A 23 -1.50 -6.26 2.61
C SER A 23 -2.91 -6.00 3.17
N PRO A 24 -3.32 -6.71 4.25
CA PRO A 24 -4.61 -6.48 4.89
C PRO A 24 -4.57 -5.19 5.70
N VAL A 25 -5.72 -4.54 5.81
CA VAL A 25 -5.90 -3.32 6.62
C VAL A 25 -7.00 -3.47 7.68
N SER A 26 -7.63 -4.65 7.76
CA SER A 26 -8.68 -4.98 8.72
C SER A 26 -8.72 -6.48 9.04
N LYS A 27 -9.37 -6.85 10.16
CA LYS A 27 -9.68 -8.25 10.49
C LYS A 27 -10.33 -9.00 9.32
N LYS A 28 -11.32 -8.36 8.68
CA LYS A 28 -12.03 -8.94 7.53
C LYS A 28 -11.08 -9.28 6.37
N ASP A 29 -10.09 -8.45 6.09
CA ASP A 29 -9.12 -8.73 5.04
C ASP A 29 -8.28 -9.96 5.33
N VAL A 30 -7.92 -10.19 6.61
CA VAL A 30 -7.19 -11.38 7.06
C VAL A 30 -8.09 -12.62 6.97
N GLN A 31 -9.36 -12.51 7.40
CA GLN A 31 -10.33 -13.60 7.27
C GLN A 31 -10.56 -13.98 5.79
N ASP A 32 -10.70 -12.98 4.89
CA ASP A 32 -10.87 -13.20 3.46
C ASP A 32 -9.62 -13.87 2.82
N GLU A 33 -8.42 -13.63 3.38
CA GLU A 33 -7.17 -14.18 2.86
C GLU A 33 -6.88 -15.60 3.32
N PHE A 34 -7.10 -15.90 4.60
CA PHE A 34 -6.70 -17.16 5.23
C PHE A 34 -7.87 -18.08 5.58
N GLY A 35 -9.08 -17.56 5.69
CA GLY A 35 -10.27 -18.35 6.05
C GLY A 35 -10.07 -19.11 7.37
N LYS A 36 -10.32 -20.43 7.34
CA LYS A 36 -10.19 -21.33 8.49
C LYS A 36 -8.75 -21.70 8.83
N LYS A 37 -7.73 -21.25 8.07
CA LYS A 37 -6.32 -21.58 8.33
C LYS A 37 -5.75 -20.87 9.57
N ILE A 38 -6.43 -19.84 10.06
CA ILE A 38 -6.08 -19.12 11.30
C ILE A 38 -7.25 -19.24 12.26
N SER A 39 -7.00 -19.81 13.44
CA SER A 39 -8.02 -20.05 14.46
C SER A 39 -8.47 -18.78 15.17
N LEU A 40 -7.58 -17.81 15.36
CA LEU A 40 -7.88 -16.56 16.07
C LEU A 40 -7.35 -15.35 15.34
N ILE A 41 -8.21 -14.34 15.14
CA ILE A 41 -7.85 -13.03 14.61
C ILE A 41 -8.38 -11.96 15.56
N LEU A 42 -7.48 -11.26 16.23
CA LEU A 42 -7.86 -10.15 17.10
C LEU A 42 -8.34 -8.96 16.27
N ASP A 43 -9.49 -8.40 16.60
CA ASP A 43 -10.03 -7.23 15.92
C ASP A 43 -9.50 -5.95 16.57
N GLY A 44 -8.53 -5.33 15.94
CA GLY A 44 -7.98 -4.02 16.30
C GLY A 44 -8.59 -2.86 15.51
N GLY A 45 -9.67 -3.10 14.76
CA GLY A 45 -10.24 -2.14 13.80
C GLY A 45 -9.43 -2.02 12.51
N SER A 46 -9.73 -0.99 11.74
CA SER A 46 -9.00 -0.71 10.49
C SER A 46 -7.68 0.02 10.75
N SER A 47 -6.65 -0.30 9.95
CA SER A 47 -5.37 0.40 9.99
C SER A 47 -5.53 1.91 9.82
N LYS A 48 -4.94 2.69 10.73
CA LYS A 48 -5.04 4.16 10.72
C LYS A 48 -4.25 4.78 9.56
N ILE A 49 -3.13 4.17 9.16
CA ILE A 49 -2.22 4.67 8.10
C ILE A 49 -2.52 4.00 6.75
N GLY A 50 -2.84 2.71 6.74
CA GLY A 50 -3.24 1.95 5.56
C GLY A 50 -2.09 1.47 4.67
N VAL A 51 -0.85 1.86 4.99
CA VAL A 51 0.40 1.36 4.37
C VAL A 51 1.38 0.96 5.46
N GLU A 52 2.40 0.19 5.09
CA GLU A 52 3.40 -0.30 6.02
C GLU A 52 4.32 0.80 6.54
N SER A 53 5.12 0.47 7.56
CA SER A 53 6.16 1.35 8.09
C SER A 53 7.24 1.68 7.03
N THR A 54 7.83 2.85 7.15
CA THR A 54 9.08 3.18 6.46
C THR A 54 10.22 2.39 7.08
N ILE A 55 11.11 1.84 6.25
CA ILE A 55 12.29 1.10 6.71
C ILE A 55 13.54 1.89 6.30
N ILE A 56 14.38 2.16 7.29
CA ILE A 56 15.65 2.86 7.12
C ILE A 56 16.78 1.90 7.51
N ASN A 57 17.78 1.77 6.65
CA ASN A 57 19.06 1.16 7.00
C ASN A 57 19.99 2.25 7.50
N LEU A 58 20.58 2.06 8.68
CA LEU A 58 21.56 2.99 9.29
C LEU A 58 22.98 2.45 9.24
N ILE A 59 23.19 1.23 8.70
CA ILE A 59 24.53 0.65 8.55
C ILE A 59 25.23 1.33 7.38
N ASN A 60 26.43 1.86 7.62
CA ASN A 60 27.20 2.67 6.66
C ASN A 60 26.47 3.98 6.29
N LYS A 61 26.18 4.20 5.00
CA LYS A 61 25.42 5.37 4.55
C LYS A 61 23.91 5.13 4.76
N PRO A 62 23.23 5.99 5.55
CA PRO A 62 21.79 5.86 5.77
C PRO A 62 21.00 5.83 4.47
N GLN A 63 20.08 4.86 4.35
CA GLN A 63 19.26 4.64 3.15
C GLN A 63 17.84 4.26 3.54
N ILE A 64 16.84 4.77 2.79
CA ILE A 64 15.48 4.27 2.89
C ILE A 64 15.37 3.01 2.02
N LEU A 65 15.05 1.89 2.66
CA LEU A 65 14.85 0.60 1.98
C LEU A 65 13.40 0.42 1.53
N ARG A 66 12.45 0.98 2.28
CA ARG A 66 11.02 0.93 1.95
C ARG A 66 10.36 2.26 2.30
N LEU A 67 9.69 2.87 1.34
CA LEU A 67 8.79 4.00 1.60
C LEU A 67 7.56 3.50 2.36
N GLY A 68 7.03 4.29 3.31
CA GLY A 68 5.91 3.86 4.14
C GLY A 68 5.20 5.02 4.84
N GLY A 69 4.62 4.74 6.01
CA GLY A 69 3.76 5.65 6.74
C GLY A 69 4.41 6.95 7.23
N ILE A 70 5.75 7.04 7.21
CA ILE A 70 6.49 8.30 7.42
C ILE A 70 7.13 8.70 6.09
N PRO A 71 6.71 9.83 5.48
CA PRO A 71 7.27 10.30 4.21
C PRO A 71 8.76 10.64 4.30
N LYS A 72 9.51 10.39 3.21
CA LYS A 72 10.95 10.68 3.12
C LYS A 72 11.29 12.12 3.54
N LYS A 73 10.50 13.11 3.10
CA LYS A 73 10.71 14.52 3.45
C LYS A 73 10.69 14.75 4.96
N GLU A 74 9.81 14.09 5.68
CA GLU A 74 9.70 14.19 7.13
C GLU A 74 10.92 13.61 7.83
N ILE A 75 11.37 12.42 7.41
CA ILE A 75 12.59 11.78 7.92
C ILE A 75 13.82 12.68 7.70
N ASN A 76 13.98 13.19 6.46
CA ASN A 76 15.10 14.05 6.11
C ASN A 76 15.13 15.34 6.94
N ARG A 77 13.96 15.90 7.28
CA ARG A 77 13.83 17.08 8.15
C ARG A 77 14.31 16.78 9.56
N TYR A 78 13.92 15.65 10.16
CA TYR A 78 14.32 15.28 11.52
C TYR A 78 15.79 14.93 11.61
N LEU A 79 16.32 14.20 10.64
CA LEU A 79 17.72 13.78 10.66
C LEU A 79 18.69 14.84 10.13
N LYS A 80 18.18 15.96 9.59
CA LYS A 80 18.97 17.00 8.88
C LYS A 80 19.87 16.42 7.79
N LEU A 81 19.45 15.29 7.19
CA LEU A 81 20.17 14.55 6.15
C LEU A 81 19.30 14.36 4.92
N ASN A 82 19.92 14.32 3.73
CA ASN A 82 19.22 13.96 2.49
C ASN A 82 19.35 12.46 2.21
N ILE A 83 18.58 11.64 2.94
CA ILE A 83 18.58 10.20 2.76
C ILE A 83 17.88 9.83 1.47
N ARG A 84 18.55 9.04 0.61
CA ARG A 84 18.00 8.58 -0.66
C ARG A 84 17.19 7.29 -0.49
N PHE A 85 16.13 7.15 -1.27
CA PHE A 85 15.42 5.88 -1.43
C PHE A 85 16.21 5.00 -2.40
N ASN A 86 16.70 3.85 -1.90
CA ASN A 86 17.44 2.90 -2.71
C ASN A 86 16.54 1.76 -3.19
N ASN A 87 16.17 1.80 -4.45
CA ASN A 87 15.31 0.80 -5.10
C ASN A 87 16.11 -0.30 -5.84
N ARG A 88 17.45 -0.22 -5.85
CA ARG A 88 18.34 -1.08 -6.67
C ARG A 88 19.21 -2.03 -5.85
N SER A 89 19.16 -2.02 -4.53
CA SER A 89 19.97 -2.91 -3.69
C SER A 89 19.42 -4.36 -3.71
N LYS A 90 20.29 -5.33 -3.34
CA LYS A 90 19.85 -6.69 -2.98
C LYS A 90 18.71 -6.58 -1.96
N ILE A 91 17.73 -7.49 -2.04
CA ILE A 91 16.58 -7.50 -1.13
C ILE A 91 17.10 -7.65 0.31
N LYS A 92 16.90 -6.62 1.13
CA LYS A 92 17.31 -6.54 2.54
C LYS A 92 16.12 -6.40 3.49
N SER A 93 14.92 -6.18 2.96
CA SER A 93 13.72 -5.99 3.76
C SER A 93 12.44 -6.39 3.00
N PRO A 94 11.37 -6.73 3.73
CA PRO A 94 10.07 -7.04 3.12
C PRO A 94 9.56 -5.88 2.27
N GLY A 95 8.98 -6.19 1.11
CA GLY A 95 8.41 -5.20 0.19
C GLY A 95 9.43 -4.55 -0.77
N GLN A 96 10.70 -5.00 -0.79
CA GLN A 96 11.69 -4.55 -1.79
C GLN A 96 11.61 -5.33 -3.11
N GLY A 97 10.99 -6.51 -3.13
CA GLY A 97 10.83 -7.33 -4.33
C GLY A 97 10.14 -6.58 -5.46
N LYS A 98 10.45 -6.95 -6.71
CA LYS A 98 9.85 -6.34 -7.92
C LYS A 98 8.34 -6.54 -7.94
N THR A 99 7.82 -7.72 -7.59
CA THR A 99 6.39 -8.03 -7.51
C THR A 99 5.95 -8.08 -6.06
N HIS A 100 5.07 -7.18 -5.66
CA HIS A 100 4.47 -7.14 -4.33
C HIS A 100 3.14 -6.34 -4.38
N TYR A 101 2.28 -6.51 -3.38
CA TYR A 101 1.01 -5.77 -3.25
C TYR A 101 0.02 -6.02 -4.39
N SER A 102 0.17 -7.12 -5.12
CA SER A 102 -0.61 -7.40 -6.32
C SER A 102 -2.05 -7.81 -6.01
N PRO A 103 -3.05 -7.21 -6.67
CA PRO A 103 -4.42 -7.73 -6.71
C PRO A 103 -4.58 -8.94 -7.63
N TYR A 104 -3.53 -9.34 -8.36
CA TYR A 104 -3.57 -10.32 -9.45
C TYR A 104 -4.55 -9.91 -10.57
N ILE A 105 -4.58 -8.62 -10.86
CA ILE A 105 -5.32 -7.99 -11.95
C ILE A 105 -4.35 -7.06 -12.68
N LYS A 106 -4.36 -7.04 -14.01
CA LYS A 106 -3.48 -6.17 -14.81
C LYS A 106 -3.69 -4.70 -14.46
N LEU A 107 -2.62 -3.98 -14.08
CA LEU A 107 -2.63 -2.55 -13.79
C LEU A 107 -1.97 -1.76 -14.92
N ARG A 108 -2.61 -0.68 -15.34
CA ARG A 108 -2.07 0.35 -16.23
C ARG A 108 -1.96 1.66 -15.46
N LEU A 109 -0.76 2.20 -15.37
CA LEU A 109 -0.45 3.40 -14.57
C LEU A 109 -0.42 4.66 -15.43
N ASN A 110 -0.66 5.82 -14.82
CA ASN A 110 -0.65 7.14 -15.45
C ASN A 110 -1.65 7.30 -16.61
N ILE A 111 -2.83 6.72 -16.45
CA ILE A 111 -3.89 6.69 -17.46
C ILE A 111 -4.81 7.90 -17.30
N LYS A 112 -5.03 8.66 -18.38
CA LYS A 112 -5.97 9.81 -18.37
C LYS A 112 -7.44 9.37 -18.38
N ASN A 113 -7.76 8.31 -19.14
CA ASN A 113 -9.11 7.78 -19.28
C ASN A 113 -9.06 6.24 -19.27
N ALA A 114 -9.92 5.62 -18.46
CA ALA A 114 -10.07 4.17 -18.43
C ALA A 114 -11.02 3.69 -19.54
N ASN A 115 -10.85 2.44 -19.96
CA ASN A 115 -11.76 1.76 -20.86
C ASN A 115 -13.08 1.46 -20.15
N LYS A 116 -14.17 1.20 -20.91
CA LYS A 116 -15.54 0.98 -20.38
C LYS A 116 -15.63 -0.12 -19.32
N ASN A 117 -14.88 -1.22 -19.49
CA ASN A 117 -14.91 -2.40 -18.62
C ASN A 117 -13.73 -2.47 -17.64
N GLU A 118 -13.04 -1.38 -17.45
CA GLU A 118 -11.84 -1.27 -16.61
C GLU A 118 -12.17 -0.52 -15.33
N ALA A 119 -11.69 -1.00 -14.16
CA ALA A 119 -11.77 -0.21 -12.95
C ALA A 119 -10.85 1.00 -13.07
N PHE A 120 -11.31 2.18 -12.67
CA PHE A 120 -10.50 3.39 -12.73
C PHE A 120 -10.24 3.96 -11.34
N ILE A 121 -8.98 3.92 -10.91
CA ILE A 121 -8.53 4.48 -9.64
C ILE A 121 -8.16 5.96 -9.82
N LEU A 122 -8.77 6.81 -9.01
CA LEU A 122 -8.70 8.27 -9.05
C LEU A 122 -8.31 8.82 -7.68
N ILE A 123 -7.55 9.92 -7.62
CA ILE A 123 -7.18 10.60 -6.35
C ILE A 123 -8.09 11.77 -6.01
N LYS A 124 -8.95 12.19 -6.93
CA LYS A 124 -9.95 13.25 -6.69
C LYS A 124 -11.26 12.94 -7.37
N LYS A 125 -12.36 13.47 -6.83
CA LYS A 125 -13.68 13.34 -7.43
C LYS A 125 -13.72 14.05 -8.80
N ARG A 126 -14.28 13.40 -9.80
CA ARG A 126 -14.57 13.98 -11.14
C ARG A 126 -16.02 14.43 -11.21
N LYS A 127 -16.32 15.41 -12.10
CA LYS A 127 -17.69 15.85 -12.39
C LYS A 127 -18.55 14.67 -12.91
N LYS A 128 -18.03 13.96 -13.91
CA LYS A 128 -18.68 12.75 -14.43
C LYS A 128 -18.45 11.59 -13.47
N ILE A 129 -19.53 10.94 -13.04
CA ILE A 129 -19.48 9.77 -12.15
C ILE A 129 -19.72 8.51 -13.01
N SER A 130 -18.99 7.43 -12.70
CA SER A 130 -19.20 6.13 -13.34
C SER A 130 -19.09 5.01 -12.29
N LYS A 131 -19.80 3.89 -12.53
CA LYS A 131 -19.79 2.71 -11.65
C LYS A 131 -18.41 2.04 -11.52
N ASN A 132 -17.52 2.27 -12.49
CA ASN A 132 -16.15 1.76 -12.48
C ASN A 132 -15.13 2.74 -11.88
N TYR A 133 -15.54 3.89 -11.33
CA TYR A 133 -14.67 4.86 -10.68
C TYR A 133 -14.47 4.53 -9.19
N PHE A 134 -13.21 4.48 -8.78
CA PHE A 134 -12.79 4.20 -7.41
C PHE A 134 -11.88 5.32 -6.91
N TYR A 135 -12.33 6.06 -5.92
CA TYR A 135 -11.60 7.20 -5.41
C TYR A 135 -10.71 6.80 -4.22
N LEU A 136 -9.41 7.06 -4.31
CA LEU A 136 -8.50 6.97 -3.17
C LEU A 136 -8.74 8.13 -2.19
N SER A 137 -9.00 9.33 -2.72
CA SER A 137 -9.46 10.48 -1.96
C SER A 137 -10.47 11.27 -2.80
N LYS A 138 -11.49 11.82 -2.17
CA LYS A 138 -12.43 12.71 -2.86
C LYS A 138 -11.93 14.16 -2.91
N LYS A 139 -11.00 14.51 -1.97
CA LYS A 139 -10.46 15.86 -1.75
C LYS A 139 -9.03 16.03 -2.24
N ASN A 140 -8.49 15.12 -3.05
CA ASN A 140 -7.10 15.14 -3.52
C ASN A 140 -6.06 15.12 -2.38
N ASN A 141 -6.37 14.45 -1.27
CA ASN A 141 -5.48 14.32 -0.12
C ASN A 141 -4.65 13.04 -0.24
N LEU A 142 -3.33 13.17 -0.42
CA LEU A 142 -2.42 12.05 -0.62
C LEU A 142 -2.29 11.13 0.61
N LYS A 143 -2.44 11.66 1.84
CA LYS A 143 -2.43 10.84 3.06
C LYS A 143 -3.68 9.97 3.14
N GLU A 144 -4.86 10.54 2.83
CA GLU A 144 -6.12 9.80 2.70
C GLU A 144 -6.03 8.77 1.58
N ALA A 145 -5.46 9.15 0.44
CA ALA A 145 -5.27 8.25 -0.71
C ALA A 145 -4.40 7.04 -0.35
N ALA A 146 -3.29 7.24 0.37
CA ALA A 146 -2.44 6.15 0.84
C ALA A 146 -3.20 5.22 1.80
N LYS A 147 -3.96 5.80 2.76
CA LYS A 147 -4.79 5.03 3.69
C LYS A 147 -5.80 4.14 2.97
N ASN A 148 -6.38 4.61 1.88
CA ASN A 148 -7.43 3.91 1.15
C ASN A 148 -6.92 2.96 0.05
N LEU A 149 -5.61 2.97 -0.26
CA LEU A 149 -5.05 2.23 -1.40
C LEU A 149 -5.40 0.74 -1.37
N TYR A 150 -5.02 0.03 -0.33
CA TYR A 150 -5.22 -1.42 -0.25
C TYR A 150 -6.70 -1.79 -0.13
N LYS A 151 -7.47 -1.02 0.64
CA LYS A 151 -8.92 -1.19 0.72
C LYS A 151 -9.57 -1.06 -0.66
N THR A 152 -9.15 -0.09 -1.46
CA THR A 152 -9.65 0.13 -2.83
C THR A 152 -9.28 -1.01 -3.76
N LEU A 153 -8.01 -1.45 -3.76
CA LEU A 153 -7.57 -2.59 -4.57
C LEU A 153 -8.32 -3.88 -4.22
N ARG A 154 -8.55 -4.16 -2.93
CA ARG A 154 -9.35 -5.31 -2.46
C ARG A 154 -10.81 -5.19 -2.91
N LYS A 155 -11.41 -3.98 -2.83
CA LYS A 155 -12.78 -3.74 -3.32
C LYS A 155 -12.91 -3.99 -4.83
N ILE A 156 -11.93 -3.55 -5.62
CA ILE A 156 -11.90 -3.78 -7.07
C ILE A 156 -11.79 -5.28 -7.36
N LYS A 157 -10.89 -5.98 -6.66
CA LYS A 157 -10.71 -7.43 -6.81
C LYS A 157 -12.02 -8.20 -6.59
N LYS A 158 -12.81 -7.84 -5.56
CA LYS A 158 -14.11 -8.46 -5.27
C LYS A 158 -15.17 -8.19 -6.35
N LYS A 159 -14.96 -7.19 -7.20
CA LYS A 159 -15.90 -6.84 -8.31
C LYS A 159 -15.51 -7.47 -9.66
N ASN A 160 -14.50 -8.36 -9.67
CA ASN A 160 -14.11 -9.15 -10.84
C ASN A 160 -13.74 -8.33 -12.10
N PHE A 161 -13.19 -7.12 -11.93
CA PHE A 161 -12.63 -6.36 -13.05
C PHE A 161 -11.42 -7.09 -13.64
N LYS A 162 -11.31 -7.14 -14.97
CA LYS A 162 -10.19 -7.77 -15.69
C LYS A 162 -8.95 -6.91 -15.75
N SER A 163 -9.10 -5.59 -15.63
CA SER A 163 -8.00 -4.64 -15.61
C SER A 163 -8.31 -3.41 -14.76
N ILE A 164 -7.25 -2.74 -14.31
CA ILE A 164 -7.31 -1.54 -13.49
C ILE A 164 -6.49 -0.45 -14.17
N ALA A 165 -7.12 0.67 -14.50
CA ALA A 165 -6.45 1.90 -14.85
C ALA A 165 -6.23 2.75 -13.59
N VAL A 166 -5.09 3.42 -13.50
CA VAL A 166 -4.77 4.34 -12.41
C VAL A 166 -4.39 5.68 -13.00
N GLU A 167 -5.03 6.76 -12.56
CA GLU A 167 -4.62 8.11 -12.98
C GLU A 167 -3.25 8.48 -12.42
N GLY A 168 -2.60 9.49 -13.03
CA GLY A 168 -1.31 9.99 -12.56
C GLY A 168 -1.40 10.53 -11.14
N ILE A 169 -0.57 10.02 -10.24
CA ILE A 169 -0.50 10.42 -8.83
C ILE A 169 0.74 11.28 -8.62
N PRO A 170 0.62 12.49 -8.01
CA PRO A 170 1.77 13.36 -7.75
C PRO A 170 2.88 12.65 -6.98
N ASN A 171 4.11 12.67 -7.47
CA ASN A 171 5.25 11.96 -6.87
C ASN A 171 5.90 12.78 -5.75
N LYS A 172 5.13 13.08 -4.68
CA LYS A 172 5.58 13.81 -3.49
C LYS A 172 4.91 13.26 -2.23
N GLY A 173 5.66 13.20 -1.13
CA GLY A 173 5.16 12.73 0.17
C GLY A 173 4.51 11.35 0.10
N PHE A 174 3.26 11.21 0.52
CA PHE A 174 2.52 9.94 0.41
C PHE A 174 2.28 9.49 -1.04
N GLY A 175 2.35 10.38 -2.03
CA GLY A 175 2.27 9.99 -3.43
C GLY A 175 3.46 9.14 -3.89
N GLU A 176 4.66 9.37 -3.36
CA GLU A 176 5.83 8.50 -3.60
C GLU A 176 5.55 7.07 -3.11
N VAL A 177 4.92 6.94 -1.93
CA VAL A 177 4.53 5.63 -1.36
C VAL A 177 3.50 4.93 -2.24
N ILE A 178 2.45 5.64 -2.65
CA ILE A 178 1.39 5.09 -3.50
C ILE A 178 1.96 4.63 -4.84
N ASN A 179 2.79 5.46 -5.48
CA ASN A 179 3.42 5.14 -6.76
C ASN A 179 4.34 3.91 -6.65
N ASP A 180 5.14 3.78 -5.58
CA ASP A 180 5.95 2.59 -5.33
C ASP A 180 5.08 1.32 -5.22
N ARG A 181 3.99 1.39 -4.46
CA ARG A 181 3.07 0.24 -4.28
C ARG A 181 2.37 -0.15 -5.57
N LEU A 182 1.86 0.82 -6.32
CA LEU A 182 1.18 0.58 -7.60
C LEU A 182 2.14 0.04 -8.66
N LYS A 183 3.38 0.57 -8.72
CA LYS A 183 4.41 0.05 -9.60
C LYS A 183 4.71 -1.43 -9.30
N LYS A 184 4.90 -1.80 -8.03
CA LYS A 184 5.14 -3.20 -7.63
C LYS A 184 3.92 -4.09 -7.90
N ALA A 185 2.71 -3.56 -7.70
CA ALA A 185 1.47 -4.27 -8.00
C ALA A 185 1.25 -4.49 -9.51
N SER A 186 1.83 -3.65 -10.37
CA SER A 186 1.70 -3.76 -11.83
C SER A 186 2.64 -4.79 -12.47
N TYR A 187 3.69 -5.24 -11.77
CA TYR A 187 4.57 -6.34 -12.22
C TYR A 187 3.90 -7.71 -12.00
N PHE A 188 2.68 -7.86 -12.45
CA PHE A 188 1.97 -9.13 -12.44
C PHE A 188 2.31 -9.90 -13.71
N LYS A 189 2.82 -11.13 -13.53
CA LYS A 189 2.99 -12.14 -14.58
C LYS A 189 1.79 -13.08 -14.58
#